data_c076c8031108e268ab7ec9688fb1503b
#
_entry.id   c076c8031108e268ab7ec9688fb1503b
#
_cell.length_a   1.000
_cell.length_b   1.000
_cell.length_c   1.000
_cell.angle_alpha   90.00
_cell.angle_beta   90.00
_cell.angle_gamma   90.00
#
_symmetry.space_group_name_H-M   'P 1'
#
loop_
_entity.id
_entity.type
_entity.pdbx_description
1 polymer ?
#
loop_
_entity_poly.entity_id
_entity_poly.type
_entity_poly.pdbx_seq_one_letter_code
_entity_poly.pdbx_strand_id
1 'polypeptide(L)'
;MECAVTGMELTLEAPSAMSAGLCFSHSILPKEKWLSEEIGLPNVEWPCWGVPGILHMDNAREFRGEMLKAACFEYNIDPQFRPVKTPHYGGHIERLMGTASEKLKTLEGATFSNPKERGEYDSEERATMTFHDLEQWLVTTIAKYHRHPHEGINGEAPIDRYRQGLLGGDGKLPRGLPARRLDEEKVRIDFMPFIERTVQSYGVLIDDLHYFADVLRPWVNALDPDNPKLKRLFKFRRDPHDISRLYFLEPNSKRYYVIPYRDAGLPPISLWDFRDAHKAAKKAGVKDLNERIIFEYANKLQEIQDQAGLKTKAARREDQRKINHVKARKKREKDLPMAMKTEAPAMPPVIPGYDPNRTSSFEDEE
;
A
#
# COMPACT_ATOMS: atom_id res chain seq x y z
N MET A 1 -9.10 -27.92 -1.89
CA MET A 1 -8.47 -26.60 -2.13
C MET A 1 -9.38 -25.85 -3.08
N GLU A 2 -9.85 -24.67 -2.70
CA GLU A 2 -11.03 -24.06 -3.34
C GLU A 2 -10.71 -23.21 -4.57
N CYS A 3 -9.46 -23.08 -4.98
CA CYS A 3 -8.96 -22.36 -6.18
C CYS A 3 -9.57 -20.96 -6.46
N ALA A 4 -10.27 -20.36 -5.48
CA ALA A 4 -10.84 -19.03 -5.63
C ALA A 4 -9.76 -17.96 -5.44
N VAL A 5 -9.77 -16.95 -6.28
CA VAL A 5 -8.93 -15.76 -6.11
C VAL A 5 -9.56 -14.88 -5.04
N THR A 6 -8.86 -14.67 -3.93
CA THR A 6 -9.38 -13.88 -2.80
C THR A 6 -8.97 -12.42 -2.84
N GLY A 7 -7.88 -12.09 -3.54
CA GLY A 7 -7.39 -10.73 -3.69
C GLY A 7 -6.44 -10.57 -4.87
N MET A 8 -6.24 -9.33 -5.26
CA MET A 8 -5.27 -8.93 -6.29
C MET A 8 -4.61 -7.61 -5.92
N GLU A 9 -3.43 -7.41 -6.46
CA GLU A 9 -2.75 -6.11 -6.50
C GLU A 9 -2.14 -5.94 -7.88
N LEU A 10 -2.42 -4.83 -8.51
CA LEU A 10 -1.84 -4.46 -9.79
C LEU A 10 -0.90 -3.28 -9.59
N THR A 11 0.35 -3.43 -10.01
CA THR A 11 1.35 -2.39 -9.90
C THR A 11 2.32 -2.43 -11.08
N LEU A 12 2.82 -1.28 -11.49
CA LEU A 12 3.92 -1.16 -12.46
C LEU A 12 5.30 -1.18 -11.79
N GLU A 13 5.32 -1.17 -10.46
CA GLU A 13 6.56 -1.24 -9.69
C GLU A 13 7.08 -2.67 -9.57
N ALA A 14 8.35 -2.80 -9.24
CA ALA A 14 8.94 -4.11 -9.00
C ALA A 14 8.26 -4.82 -7.81
N PRO A 15 8.11 -6.15 -7.85
CA PRO A 15 7.59 -6.92 -6.73
C PRO A 15 8.30 -6.59 -5.42
N SER A 16 7.53 -6.42 -4.35
CA SER A 16 8.05 -6.01 -3.06
C SER A 16 7.18 -6.55 -1.93
N ALA A 17 7.71 -6.55 -0.70
CA ALA A 17 6.93 -6.88 0.49
C ALA A 17 5.67 -6.00 0.63
N MET A 18 5.70 -4.79 0.10
CA MET A 18 4.57 -3.89 0.08
C MET A 18 3.45 -4.38 -0.85
N SER A 19 3.75 -4.68 -2.12
CA SER A 19 2.73 -5.18 -3.06
C SER A 19 2.12 -6.49 -2.56
N ALA A 20 2.92 -7.35 -1.94
CA ALA A 20 2.43 -8.53 -1.26
C ALA A 20 1.47 -8.19 -0.11
N GLY A 21 1.81 -7.21 0.74
CA GLY A 21 0.97 -6.75 1.84
C GLY A 21 -0.34 -6.14 1.37
N LEU A 22 -0.32 -5.32 0.33
CA LEU A 22 -1.53 -4.72 -0.27
C LEU A 22 -2.44 -5.79 -0.87
N CYS A 23 -1.89 -6.74 -1.63
CA CYS A 23 -2.64 -7.89 -2.13
C CYS A 23 -3.28 -8.69 -0.99
N PHE A 24 -2.56 -8.84 0.11
CA PHE A 24 -3.04 -9.58 1.28
C PHE A 24 -4.16 -8.86 2.01
N SER A 25 -4.01 -7.56 2.26
CA SER A 25 -5.09 -6.74 2.84
C SER A 25 -6.34 -6.77 1.96
N HIS A 26 -6.16 -6.70 0.63
CA HIS A 26 -7.26 -6.83 -0.32
C HIS A 26 -7.93 -8.22 -0.24
N SER A 27 -7.17 -9.29 -0.01
CA SER A 27 -7.73 -10.64 0.13
C SER A 27 -8.59 -10.82 1.40
N ILE A 28 -8.26 -10.12 2.48
CA ILE A 28 -8.98 -10.17 3.75
C ILE A 28 -10.26 -9.35 3.71
N LEU A 29 -10.27 -8.23 3.00
CA LEU A 29 -11.37 -7.27 3.00
C LEU A 29 -12.47 -7.62 1.99
N PRO A 30 -13.75 -7.30 2.30
CA PRO A 30 -14.84 -7.35 1.33
C PRO A 30 -14.59 -6.46 0.13
N LYS A 31 -15.08 -6.85 -1.06
CA LYS A 31 -14.79 -6.17 -2.34
C LYS A 31 -15.93 -5.27 -2.83
N GLU A 32 -17.10 -5.33 -2.25
CA GLU A 32 -18.31 -4.67 -2.77
C GLU A 32 -18.12 -3.15 -2.93
N LYS A 33 -17.57 -2.52 -1.90
CA LYS A 33 -17.31 -1.07 -1.91
C LYS A 33 -16.21 -0.71 -2.91
N TRP A 34 -15.13 -1.48 -2.95
CA TRP A 34 -14.03 -1.28 -3.88
C TRP A 34 -14.47 -1.47 -5.34
N LEU A 35 -15.25 -2.52 -5.63
CA LEU A 35 -15.80 -2.77 -6.97
C LEU A 35 -16.71 -1.63 -7.44
N SER A 36 -17.57 -1.11 -6.59
CA SER A 36 -18.51 -0.06 -6.95
C SER A 36 -17.88 1.33 -7.01
N GLU A 37 -17.05 1.70 -6.04
CA GLU A 37 -16.57 3.07 -5.90
C GLU A 37 -15.21 3.33 -6.58
N GLU A 38 -14.31 2.32 -6.60
CA GLU A 38 -12.96 2.48 -7.13
C GLU A 38 -12.81 1.90 -8.55
N ILE A 39 -13.39 0.73 -8.79
CA ILE A 39 -13.31 0.05 -10.08
C ILE A 39 -14.42 0.47 -11.03
N GLY A 40 -15.59 0.86 -10.52
CA GLY A 40 -16.73 1.23 -11.36
C GLY A 40 -17.49 0.03 -11.93
N LEU A 41 -17.39 -1.14 -11.28
CA LEU A 41 -18.05 -2.40 -11.67
C LEU A 41 -19.01 -2.91 -10.57
N PRO A 42 -20.10 -2.18 -10.26
CA PRO A 42 -21.00 -2.52 -9.14
C PRO A 42 -21.73 -3.85 -9.31
N ASN A 43 -21.85 -4.36 -10.54
CA ASN A 43 -22.57 -5.60 -10.86
C ASN A 43 -21.64 -6.84 -10.86
N VAL A 44 -20.35 -6.67 -10.59
CA VAL A 44 -19.41 -7.79 -10.51
C VAL A 44 -19.44 -8.38 -9.11
N GLU A 45 -19.68 -9.68 -9.01
CA GLU A 45 -19.59 -10.42 -7.77
C GLU A 45 -18.17 -10.94 -7.52
N TRP A 46 -17.62 -10.57 -6.36
CA TRP A 46 -16.38 -11.16 -5.85
C TRP A 46 -16.51 -11.41 -4.33
N PRO A 47 -17.20 -12.48 -3.93
CA PRO A 47 -17.52 -12.73 -2.52
C PRO A 47 -16.38 -13.39 -1.73
N CYS A 48 -15.22 -13.63 -2.37
CA CYS A 48 -14.10 -14.33 -1.74
C CYS A 48 -13.27 -13.36 -0.90
N TRP A 49 -13.44 -13.37 0.41
CA TRP A 49 -12.71 -12.56 1.37
C TRP A 49 -12.63 -13.26 2.73
N GLY A 50 -11.79 -12.76 3.61
CA GLY A 50 -11.67 -13.24 4.99
C GLY A 50 -10.23 -13.51 5.41
N VAL A 51 -10.01 -13.55 6.73
CA VAL A 51 -8.69 -13.85 7.29
C VAL A 51 -8.43 -15.36 7.15
N PRO A 52 -7.38 -15.78 6.42
CA PRO A 52 -7.03 -17.19 6.30
C PRO A 52 -6.38 -17.68 7.59
N GLY A 53 -6.59 -18.95 7.95
CA GLY A 53 -5.85 -19.57 9.06
C GLY A 53 -4.40 -19.87 8.71
N ILE A 54 -4.12 -20.18 7.45
CA ILE A 54 -2.79 -20.53 6.95
C ILE A 54 -2.51 -19.73 5.68
N LEU A 55 -1.29 -19.20 5.58
CA LEU A 55 -0.77 -18.53 4.40
C LEU A 55 0.42 -19.30 3.85
N HIS A 56 0.22 -19.98 2.72
CA HIS A 56 1.31 -20.63 2.00
C HIS A 56 2.00 -19.65 1.05
N MET A 57 3.31 -19.50 1.20
CA MET A 57 4.14 -18.59 0.40
C MET A 57 5.31 -19.37 -0.22
N ASP A 58 5.83 -18.86 -1.33
CA ASP A 58 7.12 -19.30 -1.82
C ASP A 58 8.26 -18.68 -1.00
N ASN A 59 9.50 -19.02 -1.36
CA ASN A 59 10.68 -18.51 -0.66
C ASN A 59 11.17 -17.17 -1.21
N ALA A 60 10.36 -16.45 -1.98
CA ALA A 60 10.72 -15.16 -2.51
C ALA A 60 10.99 -14.13 -1.38
N ARG A 61 11.88 -13.20 -1.68
CA ARG A 61 12.37 -12.24 -0.69
C ARG A 61 11.27 -11.34 -0.15
N GLU A 62 10.30 -10.99 -0.98
CA GLU A 62 9.15 -10.16 -0.66
C GLU A 62 8.27 -10.75 0.45
N PHE A 63 8.19 -12.07 0.57
CA PHE A 63 7.39 -12.75 1.60
C PHE A 63 8.14 -12.98 2.91
N ARG A 64 9.46 -12.80 2.93
CA ARG A 64 10.29 -12.99 4.13
C ARG A 64 10.42 -11.75 5.01
N GLY A 65 9.77 -10.65 4.63
CA GLY A 65 9.84 -9.39 5.36
C GLY A 65 9.19 -9.45 6.75
N GLU A 66 9.74 -8.73 7.71
CA GLU A 66 9.21 -8.61 9.07
C GLU A 66 7.79 -8.01 9.09
N MET A 67 7.44 -7.20 8.10
CA MET A 67 6.11 -6.63 7.95
C MET A 67 5.03 -7.72 7.83
N LEU A 68 5.20 -8.66 6.91
CA LEU A 68 4.22 -9.72 6.67
C LEU A 68 4.13 -10.67 7.86
N LYS A 69 5.25 -11.00 8.49
CA LYS A 69 5.27 -11.81 9.72
C LYS A 69 4.52 -11.14 10.86
N ALA A 70 4.75 -9.83 11.07
CA ALA A 70 4.07 -9.07 12.12
C ALA A 70 2.56 -9.00 11.86
N ALA A 71 2.14 -8.79 10.61
CA ALA A 71 0.73 -8.80 10.24
C ALA A 71 0.12 -10.20 10.40
N CYS A 72 0.79 -11.26 9.98
CA CYS A 72 0.31 -12.63 10.20
C CYS A 72 0.13 -12.92 11.69
N PHE A 73 1.06 -12.51 12.54
CA PHE A 73 0.95 -12.65 13.98
C PHE A 73 -0.27 -11.90 14.55
N GLU A 74 -0.47 -10.63 14.17
CA GLU A 74 -1.60 -9.80 14.63
C GLU A 74 -2.96 -10.42 14.26
N TYR A 75 -3.06 -11.08 13.10
CA TYR A 75 -4.29 -11.68 12.61
C TYR A 75 -4.40 -13.18 12.88
N ASN A 76 -3.48 -13.76 13.66
CA ASN A 76 -3.41 -15.18 13.97
C ASN A 76 -3.41 -16.05 12.70
N ILE A 77 -2.59 -15.66 11.73
CA ILE A 77 -2.36 -16.39 10.47
C ILE A 77 -1.06 -17.18 10.61
N ASP A 78 -1.08 -18.45 10.29
CA ASP A 78 0.13 -19.31 10.26
C ASP A 78 0.86 -19.14 8.92
N PRO A 79 2.03 -18.45 8.86
CA PRO A 79 2.79 -18.29 7.63
C PRO A 79 3.64 -19.54 7.36
N GLN A 80 3.31 -20.26 6.30
CA GLN A 80 4.04 -21.46 5.88
C GLN A 80 4.80 -21.22 4.59
N PHE A 81 6.11 -21.48 4.61
CA PHE A 81 6.94 -21.37 3.42
C PHE A 81 7.05 -22.73 2.73
N ARG A 82 6.98 -22.71 1.40
CA ARG A 82 7.14 -23.92 0.60
C ARG A 82 8.52 -24.54 0.81
N PRO A 83 8.62 -25.88 0.88
CA PRO A 83 9.91 -26.53 0.88
C PRO A 83 10.69 -26.20 -0.40
N VAL A 84 12.00 -26.03 -0.28
CA VAL A 84 12.87 -25.75 -1.41
C VAL A 84 12.85 -26.92 -2.40
N LYS A 85 12.78 -26.65 -3.70
CA LYS A 85 12.77 -27.65 -4.79
C LYS A 85 11.52 -28.54 -4.87
N THR A 86 10.36 -28.05 -4.41
CA THR A 86 9.08 -28.77 -4.52
C THR A 86 8.06 -28.00 -5.38
N PRO A 87 8.19 -28.01 -6.72
CA PRO A 87 7.39 -27.17 -7.62
C PRO A 87 5.90 -27.49 -7.60
N HIS A 88 5.50 -28.72 -7.27
CA HIS A 88 4.09 -29.13 -7.26
C HIS A 88 3.22 -28.37 -6.22
N TYR A 89 3.78 -27.78 -5.19
CA TYR A 89 3.04 -26.96 -4.22
C TYR A 89 2.53 -25.63 -4.81
N GLY A 90 3.04 -25.18 -5.97
CA GLY A 90 2.65 -23.95 -6.65
C GLY A 90 1.80 -24.10 -7.89
N GLY A 91 1.59 -25.33 -8.35
CA GLY A 91 1.03 -25.61 -9.66
C GLY A 91 -0.34 -24.97 -9.96
N HIS A 92 -1.17 -24.72 -8.95
CA HIS A 92 -2.45 -24.04 -9.14
C HIS A 92 -2.28 -22.53 -9.42
N ILE A 93 -1.40 -21.87 -8.66
CA ILE A 93 -1.10 -20.43 -8.83
C ILE A 93 -0.35 -20.23 -10.14
N GLU A 94 0.63 -21.06 -10.44
CA GLU A 94 1.40 -20.99 -11.68
C GLU A 94 0.50 -21.13 -12.91
N ARG A 95 -0.46 -22.09 -12.90
CA ARG A 95 -1.45 -22.22 -13.98
C ARG A 95 -2.38 -21.04 -14.09
N LEU A 96 -2.86 -20.49 -12.96
CA LEU A 96 -3.70 -19.31 -12.97
C LEU A 96 -2.96 -18.11 -13.55
N MET A 97 -1.71 -17.88 -13.11
CA MET A 97 -0.86 -16.81 -13.63
C MET A 97 -0.51 -17.02 -15.10
N GLY A 98 -0.25 -18.24 -15.52
CA GLY A 98 -0.07 -18.62 -16.94
C GLY A 98 -1.30 -18.28 -17.77
N THR A 99 -2.49 -18.67 -17.32
CA THR A 99 -3.76 -18.35 -18.00
C THR A 99 -4.01 -16.83 -18.06
N ALA A 100 -3.75 -16.11 -16.99
CA ALA A 100 -3.86 -14.64 -16.99
C ALA A 100 -2.86 -14.01 -17.97
N SER A 101 -1.61 -14.48 -17.99
CA SER A 101 -0.58 -14.00 -18.90
C SER A 101 -0.92 -14.26 -20.37
N GLU A 102 -1.45 -15.43 -20.69
CA GLU A 102 -1.91 -15.77 -22.05
C GLU A 102 -3.04 -14.83 -22.50
N LYS A 103 -4.00 -14.58 -21.63
CA LYS A 103 -5.09 -13.62 -21.92
C LYS A 103 -4.57 -12.18 -22.07
N LEU A 104 -3.58 -11.77 -21.27
CA LEU A 104 -2.96 -10.45 -21.39
C LEU A 104 -2.26 -10.27 -22.73
N LYS A 105 -1.67 -11.33 -23.32
CA LYS A 105 -1.04 -11.28 -24.64
C LYS A 105 -2.04 -10.99 -25.78
N THR A 106 -3.32 -11.24 -25.56
CA THR A 106 -4.36 -10.94 -26.57
C THR A 106 -4.79 -9.48 -26.58
N LEU A 107 -4.34 -8.67 -25.64
CA LEU A 107 -4.66 -7.25 -25.56
C LEU A 107 -3.78 -6.44 -26.53
N GLU A 108 -4.34 -5.40 -27.12
CA GLU A 108 -3.56 -4.45 -27.94
C GLU A 108 -2.48 -3.76 -27.10
N GLY A 109 -1.28 -3.69 -27.64
CA GLY A 109 -0.11 -3.17 -26.93
C GLY A 109 0.55 -4.16 -25.97
N ALA A 110 0.11 -5.42 -25.94
CA ALA A 110 0.79 -6.44 -25.15
C ALA A 110 2.22 -6.71 -25.65
N THR A 111 3.15 -6.94 -24.73
CA THR A 111 4.49 -7.40 -25.06
C THR A 111 4.51 -8.93 -25.09
N PHE A 112 5.06 -9.49 -26.17
CA PHE A 112 5.21 -10.94 -26.31
C PHE A 112 6.38 -11.45 -25.46
N SER A 113 6.27 -12.67 -24.96
CA SER A 113 7.31 -13.30 -24.14
C SER A 113 8.57 -13.67 -24.96
N ASN A 114 8.43 -13.76 -26.29
CA ASN A 114 9.48 -14.18 -27.18
C ASN A 114 9.69 -13.14 -28.30
N PRO A 115 10.93 -12.68 -28.56
CA PRO A 115 11.23 -11.75 -29.66
C PRO A 115 10.79 -12.29 -31.04
N LYS A 116 10.77 -13.61 -31.25
CA LYS A 116 10.30 -14.22 -32.50
C LYS A 116 8.78 -14.11 -32.69
N GLU A 117 8.03 -14.14 -31.61
CA GLU A 117 6.57 -13.93 -31.64
C GLU A 117 6.20 -12.47 -31.81
N ARG A 118 7.08 -11.55 -31.37
CA ARG A 118 6.90 -10.11 -31.49
C ARG A 118 6.99 -9.63 -32.95
N GLY A 119 7.93 -10.15 -33.74
CA GLY A 119 8.19 -9.70 -35.10
C GLY A 119 8.39 -8.18 -35.17
N GLU A 120 7.71 -7.51 -36.10
CA GLU A 120 7.69 -6.04 -36.28
C GLU A 120 6.59 -5.34 -35.47
N TYR A 121 5.94 -6.05 -34.51
CA TYR A 121 4.86 -5.50 -33.71
C TYR A 121 5.36 -4.45 -32.72
N ASP A 122 4.96 -3.18 -32.89
CA ASP A 122 5.24 -2.12 -31.94
C ASP A 122 4.18 -2.09 -30.84
N SER A 123 4.52 -2.66 -29.68
CA SER A 123 3.65 -2.74 -28.52
C SER A 123 3.40 -1.36 -27.89
N GLU A 124 4.32 -0.41 -28.05
CA GLU A 124 4.20 0.92 -27.41
C GLU A 124 3.24 1.81 -28.18
N GLU A 125 3.29 1.78 -29.52
CA GLU A 125 2.34 2.53 -30.37
C GLU A 125 0.90 2.02 -30.23
N ARG A 126 0.73 0.71 -30.03
CA ARG A 126 -0.59 0.04 -29.98
C ARG A 126 -1.18 -0.08 -28.59
N ALA A 127 -0.50 0.39 -27.55
CA ALA A 127 -1.02 0.34 -26.20
C ALA A 127 -2.14 1.37 -26.00
N THR A 128 -3.38 0.92 -26.03
CA THR A 128 -4.59 1.76 -25.90
C THR A 128 -5.19 1.77 -24.51
N MET A 129 -4.92 0.73 -23.70
CA MET A 129 -5.51 0.59 -22.36
C MET A 129 -4.79 1.47 -21.34
N THR A 130 -5.59 2.20 -20.55
CA THR A 130 -5.09 2.83 -19.33
C THR A 130 -4.87 1.77 -18.25
N PHE A 131 -4.19 2.14 -17.17
CA PHE A 131 -4.02 1.24 -16.03
C PHE A 131 -5.36 0.87 -15.39
N HIS A 132 -6.31 1.81 -15.35
CA HIS A 132 -7.64 1.56 -14.83
C HIS A 132 -8.44 0.59 -15.73
N ASP A 133 -8.33 0.73 -17.05
CA ASP A 133 -8.95 -0.23 -17.98
C ASP A 133 -8.39 -1.64 -17.79
N LEU A 134 -7.06 -1.74 -17.58
CA LEU A 134 -6.40 -3.02 -17.29
C LEU A 134 -6.88 -3.61 -15.96
N GLU A 135 -7.06 -2.78 -14.93
CA GLU A 135 -7.58 -3.19 -13.64
C GLU A 135 -9.02 -3.72 -13.77
N GLN A 136 -9.91 -3.00 -14.47
CA GLN A 136 -11.28 -3.44 -14.77
C GLN A 136 -11.30 -4.74 -15.56
N TRP A 137 -10.43 -4.88 -16.55
CA TRP A 137 -10.30 -6.09 -17.35
C TRP A 137 -9.86 -7.29 -16.51
N LEU A 138 -8.87 -7.11 -15.62
CA LEU A 138 -8.41 -8.16 -14.69
C LEU A 138 -9.53 -8.58 -13.73
N VAL A 139 -10.23 -7.64 -13.13
CA VAL A 139 -11.38 -7.91 -12.24
C VAL A 139 -12.44 -8.72 -12.97
N THR A 140 -12.79 -8.32 -14.19
CA THR A 140 -13.77 -9.05 -15.03
C THR A 140 -13.27 -10.44 -15.38
N THR A 141 -11.98 -10.58 -15.67
CA THR A 141 -11.35 -11.87 -15.97
C THR A 141 -11.38 -12.80 -14.76
N ILE A 142 -11.10 -12.29 -13.55
CA ILE A 142 -11.18 -13.05 -12.30
C ILE A 142 -12.63 -13.46 -12.01
N ALA A 143 -13.59 -12.55 -12.19
CA ALA A 143 -15.00 -12.87 -11.99
C ALA A 143 -15.48 -13.96 -12.96
N LYS A 144 -15.04 -13.93 -14.23
CA LYS A 144 -15.28 -14.99 -15.20
C LYS A 144 -14.64 -16.31 -14.78
N TYR A 145 -13.39 -16.27 -14.31
CA TYR A 145 -12.69 -17.45 -13.80
C TYR A 145 -13.43 -18.09 -12.63
N HIS A 146 -13.93 -17.30 -11.70
CA HIS A 146 -14.68 -17.79 -10.54
C HIS A 146 -15.95 -18.56 -10.91
N ARG A 147 -16.59 -18.20 -12.03
CA ARG A 147 -17.85 -18.82 -12.49
C ARG A 147 -17.65 -19.96 -13.50
N HIS A 148 -16.41 -20.14 -13.97
CA HIS A 148 -16.14 -21.18 -14.97
C HIS A 148 -15.80 -22.52 -14.30
N PRO A 149 -16.46 -23.61 -14.67
CA PRO A 149 -16.12 -24.94 -14.17
C PRO A 149 -14.67 -25.36 -14.51
N HIS A 150 -14.00 -26.00 -13.57
CA HIS A 150 -12.61 -26.45 -13.76
C HIS A 150 -12.47 -27.94 -13.46
N GLU A 151 -11.84 -28.68 -14.37
CA GLU A 151 -11.57 -30.11 -14.19
C GLU A 151 -10.75 -30.43 -12.93
N GLY A 152 -9.79 -29.56 -12.57
CA GLY A 152 -8.96 -29.72 -11.37
C GLY A 152 -9.72 -29.65 -10.04
N ILE A 153 -10.99 -29.27 -10.07
CA ILE A 153 -11.91 -29.23 -8.92
C ILE A 153 -13.23 -29.97 -9.21
N ASN A 154 -13.13 -31.12 -9.93
CA ASN A 154 -14.24 -32.01 -10.26
C ASN A 154 -15.35 -31.35 -11.12
N GLY A 155 -15.01 -30.41 -11.99
CA GLY A 155 -15.98 -29.71 -12.83
C GLY A 155 -16.84 -28.67 -12.10
N GLU A 156 -16.52 -28.34 -10.86
CA GLU A 156 -17.18 -27.26 -10.12
C GLU A 156 -16.61 -25.88 -10.49
N ALA A 157 -17.38 -24.82 -10.27
CA ALA A 157 -16.88 -23.46 -10.36
C ALA A 157 -16.19 -23.06 -9.03
N PRO A 158 -15.06 -22.33 -9.05
CA PRO A 158 -14.36 -21.91 -7.84
C PRO A 158 -15.25 -21.17 -6.83
N ILE A 159 -16.18 -20.34 -7.30
CA ILE A 159 -17.10 -19.59 -6.45
C ILE A 159 -18.09 -20.50 -5.72
N ASP A 160 -18.58 -21.54 -6.37
CA ASP A 160 -19.54 -22.47 -5.78
C ASP A 160 -18.85 -23.33 -4.73
N ARG A 161 -17.65 -23.79 -5.04
CA ARG A 161 -16.83 -24.53 -4.09
C ARG A 161 -16.44 -23.69 -2.87
N TYR A 162 -16.13 -22.40 -3.08
CA TYR A 162 -15.89 -21.46 -1.99
C TYR A 162 -17.13 -21.30 -1.10
N ARG A 163 -18.31 -21.11 -1.70
CA ARG A 163 -19.58 -21.02 -0.99
C ARG A 163 -19.91 -22.28 -0.21
N GLN A 164 -19.75 -23.44 -0.81
CA GLN A 164 -19.92 -24.73 -0.13
C GLN A 164 -18.98 -24.91 1.07
N GLY A 165 -17.72 -24.47 0.93
CA GLY A 165 -16.76 -24.51 2.02
C GLY A 165 -17.17 -23.64 3.22
N LEU A 166 -17.84 -22.53 2.98
CA LEU A 166 -18.33 -21.63 4.03
C LEU A 166 -19.68 -22.04 4.62
N LEU A 167 -20.64 -22.38 3.74
CA LEU A 167 -22.04 -22.59 4.13
C LEU A 167 -22.37 -24.07 4.38
N GLY A 168 -21.47 -24.95 3.99
CA GLY A 168 -21.72 -26.39 3.97
C GLY A 168 -22.46 -26.82 2.71
N GLY A 169 -22.63 -28.11 2.51
CA GLY A 169 -23.29 -28.75 1.39
C GLY A 169 -22.62 -30.07 1.06
N ASP A 170 -23.33 -30.96 0.36
CA ASP A 170 -22.83 -32.28 -0.06
C ASP A 170 -22.15 -33.11 1.05
N GLY A 171 -22.75 -33.08 2.27
CA GLY A 171 -22.24 -33.81 3.43
C GLY A 171 -21.05 -33.14 4.14
N LYS A 172 -20.64 -31.93 3.73
CA LYS A 172 -19.59 -31.15 4.41
C LYS A 172 -20.20 -30.22 5.43
N LEU A 173 -19.57 -30.16 6.61
CA LEU A 173 -19.93 -29.22 7.66
C LEU A 173 -19.54 -27.77 7.24
N PRO A 174 -20.40 -26.77 7.50
CA PRO A 174 -20.08 -25.37 7.24
C PRO A 174 -18.92 -24.90 8.11
N ARG A 175 -18.00 -24.13 7.53
CA ARG A 175 -16.98 -23.39 8.30
C ARG A 175 -17.52 -22.10 8.89
N GLY A 176 -18.65 -21.62 8.39
CA GLY A 176 -19.22 -20.33 8.72
C GLY A 176 -18.66 -19.21 7.84
N LEU A 177 -19.39 -18.11 7.80
CA LEU A 177 -18.93 -16.90 7.10
C LEU A 177 -17.73 -16.28 7.85
N PRO A 178 -16.73 -15.77 7.13
CA PRO A 178 -15.61 -15.09 7.77
C PRO A 178 -16.12 -13.87 8.55
N ALA A 179 -15.52 -13.63 9.72
CA ALA A 179 -15.84 -12.46 10.51
C ALA A 179 -15.43 -11.18 9.76
N ARG A 180 -16.40 -10.31 9.50
CA ARG A 180 -16.11 -9.01 8.89
C ARG A 180 -15.35 -8.14 9.90
N ARG A 181 -14.23 -7.60 9.46
CA ARG A 181 -13.46 -6.66 10.28
C ARG A 181 -14.16 -5.30 10.26
N LEU A 182 -14.46 -4.78 11.44
CA LEU A 182 -15.15 -3.49 11.58
C LEU A 182 -14.25 -2.32 11.19
N ASP A 183 -12.94 -2.46 11.42
CA ASP A 183 -11.94 -1.45 11.08
C ASP A 183 -11.12 -1.92 9.85
N GLU A 184 -11.68 -1.67 8.67
CA GLU A 184 -11.03 -2.00 7.41
C GLU A 184 -9.74 -1.19 7.19
N GLU A 185 -9.72 0.06 7.68
CA GLU A 185 -8.54 0.92 7.58
C GLU A 185 -7.39 0.39 8.45
N LYS A 186 -7.69 -0.10 9.65
CA LYS A 186 -6.68 -0.78 10.49
C LYS A 186 -6.07 -1.97 9.76
N VAL A 187 -6.88 -2.79 9.09
CA VAL A 187 -6.37 -3.93 8.31
C VAL A 187 -5.40 -3.45 7.23
N ARG A 188 -5.75 -2.41 6.47
CA ARG A 188 -4.86 -1.86 5.43
C ARG A 188 -3.56 -1.35 6.02
N ILE A 189 -3.63 -0.59 7.10
CA ILE A 189 -2.45 -0.04 7.77
C ILE A 189 -1.56 -1.16 8.32
N ASP A 190 -2.12 -2.20 8.90
CA ASP A 190 -1.36 -3.33 9.47
C ASP A 190 -0.54 -4.10 8.42
N PHE A 191 -0.96 -4.08 7.17
CA PHE A 191 -0.22 -4.66 6.05
C PHE A 191 0.67 -3.67 5.29
N MET A 192 0.76 -2.40 5.73
CA MET A 192 1.73 -1.45 5.20
C MET A 192 3.14 -1.70 5.76
N PRO A 193 4.19 -1.37 5.01
CA PRO A 193 5.55 -1.40 5.53
C PRO A 193 5.71 -0.49 6.74
N PHE A 194 6.52 -0.91 7.69
CA PHE A 194 6.83 -0.11 8.88
C PHE A 194 8.32 0.17 9.00
N ILE A 195 8.62 1.24 9.71
CA ILE A 195 9.96 1.68 10.06
C ILE A 195 9.97 1.92 11.57
N GLU A 196 10.99 1.44 12.26
CA GLU A 196 11.16 1.69 13.69
C GLU A 196 12.02 2.92 13.91
N ARG A 197 11.52 3.88 14.67
CA ARG A 197 12.20 5.13 15.01
C ARG A 197 11.89 5.54 16.44
N THR A 198 12.82 6.29 17.03
CA THR A 198 12.61 6.99 18.30
C THR A 198 11.88 8.30 18.02
N VAL A 199 11.09 8.77 18.97
CA VAL A 199 10.45 10.09 18.92
C VAL A 199 11.37 11.12 19.58
N GLN A 200 11.72 12.17 18.83
CA GLN A 200 12.56 13.27 19.29
C GLN A 200 11.71 14.54 19.51
N SER A 201 12.31 15.58 20.08
CA SER A 201 11.62 16.88 20.27
C SER A 201 11.12 17.51 18.97
N TYR A 202 11.79 17.23 17.85
CA TYR A 202 11.39 17.67 16.51
C TYR A 202 10.39 16.71 15.83
N GLY A 203 10.01 15.63 16.48
CA GLY A 203 9.17 14.58 15.96
C GLY A 203 9.95 13.34 15.50
N VAL A 204 9.61 12.80 14.35
CA VAL A 204 10.21 11.61 13.76
C VAL A 204 10.87 11.95 12.43
N LEU A 205 12.09 11.47 12.22
CA LEU A 205 12.85 11.62 10.97
C LEU A 205 12.88 10.29 10.21
N ILE A 206 12.37 10.30 8.99
CA ILE A 206 12.41 9.14 8.08
C ILE A 206 12.79 9.63 6.69
N ASP A 207 13.88 9.08 6.12
CA ASP A 207 14.36 9.43 4.78
C ASP A 207 14.52 10.95 4.59
N ASP A 208 15.13 11.64 5.57
CA ASP A 208 15.33 13.09 5.60
C ASP A 208 14.04 13.94 5.65
N LEU A 209 12.89 13.31 5.91
CA LEU A 209 11.59 13.97 6.09
C LEU A 209 11.20 14.00 7.56
N HIS A 210 10.78 15.17 8.04
CA HIS A 210 10.32 15.37 9.41
C HIS A 210 8.80 15.25 9.51
N TYR A 211 8.36 14.45 10.48
CA TYR A 211 6.94 14.23 10.76
C TYR A 211 6.63 14.62 12.20
N PHE A 212 5.52 15.31 12.41
CA PHE A 212 5.11 15.70 13.75
C PHE A 212 3.59 15.77 13.90
N ALA A 213 3.11 15.31 15.06
CA ALA A 213 1.76 15.54 15.55
C ALA A 213 1.77 15.55 17.08
N ASP A 214 0.82 16.21 17.71
CA ASP A 214 0.77 16.37 19.18
C ASP A 214 0.66 15.05 19.93
N VAL A 215 0.07 14.02 19.33
CA VAL A 215 0.03 12.66 19.89
C VAL A 215 1.41 12.08 20.19
N LEU A 216 2.47 12.59 19.54
CA LEU A 216 3.85 12.15 19.79
C LEU A 216 4.47 12.79 21.05
N ARG A 217 3.92 13.89 21.57
CA ARG A 217 4.50 14.63 22.71
C ARG A 217 4.79 13.76 23.94
N PRO A 218 3.87 12.88 24.39
CA PRO A 218 4.12 12.02 25.56
C PRO A 218 5.28 11.03 25.33
N TRP A 219 5.62 10.77 24.08
CA TRP A 219 6.60 9.78 23.68
C TRP A 219 7.97 10.36 23.31
N VAL A 220 8.10 11.68 23.42
CA VAL A 220 9.38 12.37 23.17
C VAL A 220 10.44 11.89 24.14
N ASN A 221 11.56 11.37 23.61
CA ASN A 221 12.67 10.78 24.36
C ASN A 221 12.24 9.66 25.33
N ALA A 222 11.12 9.01 25.10
CA ALA A 222 10.67 7.88 25.91
C ALA A 222 11.74 6.80 25.96
N LEU A 223 11.94 6.22 27.15
CA LEU A 223 12.88 5.13 27.38
C LEU A 223 12.18 3.79 27.13
N ASP A 224 12.99 2.81 26.73
CA ASP A 224 12.53 1.44 26.56
C ASP A 224 12.08 0.85 27.90
N PRO A 225 10.87 0.26 28.00
CA PRO A 225 10.37 -0.32 29.25
C PRO A 225 11.24 -1.44 29.79
N ASP A 226 11.85 -2.22 28.90
CA ASP A 226 12.67 -3.39 29.25
C ASP A 226 14.14 -3.01 29.49
N ASN A 227 14.59 -1.89 28.90
CA ASN A 227 15.95 -1.40 29.08
C ASN A 227 16.00 0.14 29.15
N PRO A 228 15.92 0.72 30.36
CA PRO A 228 15.92 2.19 30.53
C PRO A 228 17.17 2.95 30.05
N LYS A 229 18.21 2.24 29.61
CA LYS A 229 19.41 2.86 29.01
C LYS A 229 19.22 3.17 27.53
N LEU A 230 18.21 2.58 26.90
CA LEU A 230 17.90 2.75 25.49
C LEU A 230 16.67 3.63 25.31
N LYS A 231 16.62 4.36 24.19
CA LYS A 231 15.39 5.06 23.78
C LYS A 231 14.43 4.05 23.17
N ARG A 232 13.16 4.21 23.48
CA ARG A 232 12.08 3.36 22.96
C ARG A 232 11.92 3.54 21.45
N LEU A 233 11.89 2.43 20.74
CA LEU A 233 11.56 2.37 19.34
C LEU A 233 10.06 2.21 19.15
N PHE A 234 9.51 2.98 18.22
CA PHE A 234 8.10 2.90 17.83
C PHE A 234 7.97 2.54 16.37
N LYS A 235 6.95 1.76 16.05
CA LYS A 235 6.63 1.39 14.66
C LYS A 235 5.81 2.49 14.01
N PHE A 236 6.33 3.03 12.92
CA PHE A 236 5.63 3.97 12.05
C PHE A 236 5.35 3.28 10.73
N ARG A 237 4.09 3.16 10.36
CA ARG A 237 3.70 2.59 9.08
C ARG A 237 3.53 3.71 8.06
N ARG A 238 3.87 3.42 6.82
CA ARG A 238 3.87 4.40 5.73
C ARG A 238 3.27 3.79 4.49
N ASP A 239 2.32 4.52 3.88
CA ASP A 239 1.85 4.17 2.55
C ASP A 239 2.86 4.67 1.50
N PRO A 240 3.43 3.79 0.70
CA PRO A 240 4.36 4.22 -0.33
C PRO A 240 3.75 5.01 -1.48
N HIS A 241 2.44 4.94 -1.68
CA HIS A 241 1.75 5.79 -2.66
C HIS A 241 1.57 7.24 -2.17
N ASP A 242 1.66 7.46 -0.85
CA ASP A 242 1.58 8.79 -0.25
C ASP A 242 2.38 8.84 1.05
N ILE A 243 3.63 9.26 0.95
CA ILE A 243 4.52 9.38 2.11
C ILE A 243 4.34 10.69 2.90
N SER A 244 3.34 11.52 2.56
CA SER A 244 3.07 12.77 3.27
C SER A 244 2.65 12.56 4.73
N ARG A 245 2.36 11.33 5.10
CA ARG A 245 1.89 10.96 6.43
C ARG A 245 2.40 9.60 6.86
N LEU A 246 2.60 9.46 8.17
CA LEU A 246 2.86 8.18 8.82
C LEU A 246 1.65 7.77 9.63
N TYR A 247 1.56 6.49 9.93
CA TYR A 247 0.60 5.94 10.87
C TYR A 247 1.33 5.45 12.11
N PHE A 248 1.02 6.04 13.25
CA PHE A 248 1.58 5.71 14.55
C PHE A 248 0.57 4.92 15.37
N LEU A 249 0.90 3.69 15.72
CA LEU A 249 0.09 2.90 16.65
C LEU A 249 0.40 3.36 18.08
N GLU A 250 -0.49 4.13 18.68
CA GLU A 250 -0.31 4.64 20.03
C GLU A 250 -0.38 3.48 21.04
N PRO A 251 0.67 3.29 21.88
CA PRO A 251 0.81 2.09 22.71
C PRO A 251 -0.32 1.86 23.72
N ASN A 252 -0.91 2.92 24.28
CA ASN A 252 -1.91 2.83 25.32
C ASN A 252 -3.31 2.57 24.74
N SER A 253 -3.73 3.39 23.78
CA SER A 253 -5.06 3.29 23.15
C SER A 253 -5.17 2.20 22.10
N LYS A 254 -4.02 1.68 21.60
CA LYS A 254 -3.96 0.73 20.50
C LYS A 254 -4.67 1.22 19.23
N ARG A 255 -4.70 2.53 19.01
CA ARG A 255 -5.28 3.18 17.83
C ARG A 255 -4.20 3.77 16.96
N TYR A 256 -4.45 3.79 15.66
CA TYR A 256 -3.59 4.50 14.73
C TYR A 256 -3.89 5.99 14.72
N TYR A 257 -2.84 6.79 14.75
CA TYR A 257 -2.88 8.23 14.57
C TYR A 257 -2.07 8.61 13.34
N VAL A 258 -2.58 9.59 12.60
CA VAL A 258 -1.89 10.13 11.44
C VAL A 258 -0.88 11.17 11.89
N ILE A 259 0.35 11.01 11.45
CA ILE A 259 1.46 11.93 11.70
C ILE A 259 1.85 12.56 10.35
N PRO A 260 1.43 13.79 10.05
CA PRO A 260 1.75 14.46 8.79
C PRO A 260 3.21 14.94 8.76
N TYR A 261 3.64 15.41 7.59
CA TYR A 261 4.85 16.22 7.51
C TYR A 261 4.82 17.36 8.53
N ARG A 262 5.95 17.67 9.10
CA ARG A 262 6.11 18.84 9.97
C ARG A 262 5.96 20.15 9.17
N ASP A 263 6.49 20.20 7.95
CA ASP A 263 6.27 21.31 7.03
C ASP A 263 5.01 21.04 6.19
N ALA A 264 3.91 21.70 6.57
CA ALA A 264 2.62 21.58 5.88
C ALA A 264 2.63 22.14 4.44
N GLY A 265 3.68 22.88 4.06
CA GLY A 265 3.84 23.43 2.72
C GLY A 265 4.35 22.40 1.70
N LEU A 266 4.81 21.21 2.16
CA LEU A 266 5.29 20.17 1.26
C LEU A 266 4.12 19.41 0.62
N PRO A 267 4.13 19.23 -0.72
CA PRO A 267 3.08 18.49 -1.38
C PRO A 267 3.18 16.99 -1.06
N PRO A 268 2.06 16.26 -1.12
CA PRO A 268 2.09 14.83 -1.04
C PRO A 268 2.87 14.23 -2.22
N ILE A 269 3.69 13.21 -1.96
CA ILE A 269 4.53 12.55 -2.96
C ILE A 269 4.54 11.03 -2.73
N SER A 270 4.77 10.24 -3.78
CA SER A 270 5.01 8.81 -3.63
C SER A 270 6.45 8.52 -3.19
N LEU A 271 6.68 7.36 -2.57
CA LEU A 271 8.02 6.93 -2.17
C LEU A 271 8.97 6.81 -3.37
N TRP A 272 8.46 6.43 -4.53
CA TRP A 272 9.26 6.23 -5.74
C TRP A 272 9.70 7.57 -6.33
N ASP A 273 8.77 8.53 -6.45
CA ASP A 273 9.08 9.87 -6.95
C ASP A 273 10.04 10.59 -6.00
N PHE A 274 9.84 10.43 -4.67
CA PHE A 274 10.76 10.93 -3.66
C PHE A 274 12.17 10.33 -3.83
N ARG A 275 12.29 9.02 -4.03
CA ARG A 275 13.57 8.35 -4.23
C ARG A 275 14.26 8.78 -5.52
N ASP A 276 13.51 8.98 -6.57
CA ASP A 276 14.05 9.44 -7.85
C ASP A 276 14.53 10.90 -7.75
N ALA A 277 13.77 11.76 -7.08
CA ALA A 277 14.18 13.14 -6.77
C ALA A 277 15.44 13.19 -5.89
N HIS A 278 15.49 12.37 -4.84
CA HIS A 278 16.64 12.24 -3.97
C HIS A 278 17.90 11.79 -4.72
N LYS A 279 17.78 10.79 -5.61
CA LYS A 279 18.87 10.34 -6.48
C LYS A 279 19.33 11.45 -7.42
N ALA A 280 18.40 12.19 -8.01
CA ALA A 280 18.69 13.28 -8.93
C ALA A 280 19.46 14.42 -8.23
N ALA A 281 19.01 14.83 -7.03
CA ALA A 281 19.66 15.84 -6.23
C ALA A 281 21.08 15.41 -5.81
N LYS A 282 21.25 14.16 -5.38
CA LYS A 282 22.56 13.59 -5.04
C LYS A 282 23.51 13.53 -6.24
N LYS A 283 23.00 13.15 -7.41
CA LYS A 283 23.78 13.13 -8.67
C LYS A 283 24.20 14.54 -9.10
N ALA A 284 23.39 15.54 -8.80
CA ALA A 284 23.72 16.96 -9.05
C ALA A 284 24.77 17.53 -8.07
N GLY A 285 25.27 16.73 -7.12
CA GLY A 285 26.34 17.13 -6.19
C GLY A 285 25.88 17.99 -5.02
N VAL A 286 24.58 18.01 -4.70
CA VAL A 286 24.05 18.73 -3.54
C VAL A 286 24.53 18.01 -2.27
N LYS A 287 25.32 18.71 -1.45
CA LYS A 287 25.94 18.15 -0.24
C LYS A 287 24.98 18.11 0.95
N ASP A 288 24.17 19.15 1.11
CA ASP A 288 23.22 19.29 2.23
C ASP A 288 21.79 19.10 1.69
N LEU A 289 21.40 17.85 1.55
CA LEU A 289 20.04 17.47 1.14
C LEU A 289 19.07 17.77 2.29
N ASN A 290 18.15 18.71 2.07
CA ASN A 290 17.03 18.96 2.95
C ASN A 290 15.71 18.70 2.22
N GLU A 291 14.62 18.64 2.98
CA GLU A 291 13.28 18.37 2.47
C GLU A 291 12.93 19.25 1.25
N ARG A 292 13.12 20.56 1.35
CA ARG A 292 12.77 21.51 0.29
C ARG A 292 13.52 21.28 -1.00
N ILE A 293 14.81 21.03 -0.91
CA ILE A 293 15.64 20.73 -2.10
C ILE A 293 15.16 19.47 -2.80
N ILE A 294 14.84 18.42 -2.05
CA ILE A 294 14.34 17.17 -2.63
C ILE A 294 13.01 17.41 -3.36
N PHE A 295 12.10 18.18 -2.76
CA PHE A 295 10.83 18.54 -3.39
C PHE A 295 10.99 19.48 -4.60
N GLU A 296 11.96 20.38 -4.61
CA GLU A 296 12.30 21.17 -5.80
C GLU A 296 12.76 20.28 -6.96
N TYR A 297 13.58 19.26 -6.67
CA TYR A 297 13.97 18.27 -7.69
C TYR A 297 12.80 17.41 -8.15
N ALA A 298 11.90 17.04 -7.26
CA ALA A 298 10.67 16.32 -7.62
C ALA A 298 9.81 17.15 -8.58
N ASN A 299 9.61 18.42 -8.30
CA ASN A 299 8.86 19.34 -9.17
C ASN A 299 9.54 19.51 -10.53
N LYS A 300 10.87 19.67 -10.56
CA LYS A 300 11.62 19.77 -11.82
C LYS A 300 11.52 18.51 -12.68
N LEU A 301 11.61 17.35 -12.06
CA LEU A 301 11.44 16.07 -12.78
C LEU A 301 10.03 15.97 -13.34
N GLN A 302 9.03 16.39 -12.58
CA GLN A 302 7.65 16.45 -12.99
C GLN A 302 7.45 17.37 -14.20
N GLU A 303 7.98 18.60 -14.16
CA GLU A 303 7.90 19.55 -15.26
C GLU A 303 8.54 19.01 -16.55
N ILE A 304 9.70 18.36 -16.42
CA ILE A 304 10.38 17.74 -17.58
C ILE A 304 9.52 16.65 -18.19
N GLN A 305 8.84 15.86 -17.41
CA GLN A 305 7.99 14.77 -17.88
C GLN A 305 6.71 15.30 -18.52
N ASP A 306 6.09 16.32 -17.91
CA ASP A 306 4.91 16.99 -18.47
C ASP A 306 5.21 17.67 -19.82
N GLN A 307 6.43 18.21 -19.99
CA GLN A 307 6.87 18.85 -21.24
C GLN A 307 7.30 17.85 -22.32
N ALA A 308 7.77 16.68 -21.94
CA ALA A 308 8.32 15.71 -22.89
C ALA A 308 7.29 15.14 -23.86
N GLY A 309 5.97 15.28 -23.59
CA GLY A 309 4.88 14.89 -24.50
C GLY A 309 4.90 13.42 -24.98
N LEU A 310 5.95 12.67 -24.61
CA LEU A 310 6.19 11.30 -25.00
C LEU A 310 5.59 10.37 -23.96
N LYS A 311 4.58 9.60 -24.35
CA LYS A 311 4.01 8.51 -23.55
C LYS A 311 4.98 7.33 -23.44
N THR A 312 6.15 7.56 -22.87
CA THR A 312 7.13 6.51 -22.60
C THR A 312 6.64 5.62 -21.44
N LYS A 313 7.23 4.44 -21.30
CA LYS A 313 6.95 3.53 -20.16
C LYS A 313 7.17 4.23 -18.80
N ALA A 314 8.13 5.15 -18.72
CA ALA A 314 8.38 5.96 -17.52
C ALA A 314 7.25 6.95 -17.24
N ALA A 315 6.79 7.69 -18.25
CA ALA A 315 5.66 8.62 -18.12
C ALA A 315 4.35 7.89 -17.73
N ARG A 316 4.09 6.71 -18.29
CA ARG A 316 2.92 5.89 -17.90
C ARG A 316 2.99 5.42 -16.44
N ARG A 317 4.17 5.03 -15.96
CA ARG A 317 4.38 4.67 -14.55
C ARG A 317 4.10 5.84 -13.63
N GLU A 318 4.53 7.01 -14.01
CA GLU A 318 4.31 8.21 -13.21
C GLU A 318 2.86 8.66 -13.20
N ASP A 319 2.17 8.68 -14.35
CA ASP A 319 0.73 8.94 -14.40
C ASP A 319 -0.03 7.97 -13.49
N GLN A 320 0.41 6.71 -13.45
CA GLN A 320 -0.18 5.73 -12.56
C GLN A 320 0.12 6.02 -11.08
N ARG A 321 1.33 6.45 -10.74
CA ARG A 321 1.68 6.88 -9.37
C ARG A 321 0.79 8.04 -8.93
N LYS A 322 0.59 9.04 -9.80
CA LYS A 322 -0.31 10.18 -9.54
C LYS A 322 -1.75 9.72 -9.29
N ILE A 323 -2.27 8.83 -10.14
CA ILE A 323 -3.63 8.30 -10.00
C ILE A 323 -3.77 7.54 -8.68
N ASN A 324 -2.83 6.65 -8.37
CA ASN A 324 -2.83 5.89 -7.12
C ASN A 324 -2.72 6.81 -5.90
N HIS A 325 -1.87 7.83 -5.98
CA HIS A 325 -1.74 8.84 -4.95
C HIS A 325 -3.05 9.60 -4.70
N VAL A 326 -3.71 10.07 -5.77
CA VAL A 326 -5.01 10.76 -5.67
C VAL A 326 -6.09 9.82 -5.11
N LYS A 327 -6.13 8.57 -5.57
CA LYS A 327 -7.07 7.55 -5.07
C LYS A 327 -6.82 7.27 -3.58
N ALA A 328 -5.58 7.05 -3.18
CA ALA A 328 -5.19 6.81 -1.79
C ALA A 328 -5.58 7.98 -0.88
N ARG A 329 -5.37 9.23 -1.34
CA ARG A 329 -5.75 10.44 -0.62
C ARG A 329 -7.27 10.57 -0.46
N LYS A 330 -8.04 10.47 -1.54
CA LYS A 330 -9.51 10.57 -1.52
C LYS A 330 -10.14 9.50 -0.62
N LYS A 331 -9.62 8.28 -0.68
CA LYS A 331 -10.07 7.17 0.14
C LYS A 331 -9.86 7.45 1.62
N ARG A 332 -8.70 7.97 1.99
CA ARG A 332 -8.36 8.30 3.38
C ARG A 332 -9.17 9.46 3.95
N GLU A 333 -9.41 10.50 3.15
CA GLU A 333 -10.26 11.61 3.56
C GLU A 333 -11.68 11.14 3.88
N LYS A 334 -12.16 10.10 3.19
CA LYS A 334 -13.50 9.54 3.35
C LYS A 334 -13.60 8.52 4.48
N ASP A 335 -12.56 7.68 4.66
CA ASP A 335 -12.59 6.49 5.53
C ASP A 335 -11.93 6.70 6.90
N LEU A 336 -11.24 7.83 7.13
CA LEU A 336 -10.62 8.12 8.43
C LEU A 336 -11.68 8.31 9.52
N PRO A 337 -11.65 7.51 10.61
CA PRO A 337 -12.44 7.77 11.80
C PRO A 337 -12.16 9.18 12.31
N MET A 338 -13.16 9.81 12.93
CA MET A 338 -13.05 11.19 13.46
C MET A 338 -11.86 11.37 14.44
N ALA A 339 -11.48 10.28 15.14
CA ALA A 339 -10.31 10.25 16.02
C ALA A 339 -8.94 10.25 15.28
N MET A 340 -8.92 9.94 13.99
CA MET A 340 -7.70 9.98 13.15
C MET A 340 -7.61 11.26 12.30
N LYS A 341 -8.71 12.00 12.18
CA LYS A 341 -8.65 13.33 11.56
C LYS A 341 -7.89 14.21 12.54
N THR A 342 -6.72 14.68 12.14
CA THR A 342 -6.02 15.74 12.86
C THR A 342 -6.99 16.91 12.96
N GLU A 343 -7.46 17.22 14.15
CA GLU A 343 -8.01 18.55 14.38
C GLU A 343 -6.92 19.52 13.94
N ALA A 344 -7.26 20.40 13.01
CA ALA A 344 -6.39 21.54 12.72
C ALA A 344 -6.00 22.13 14.08
N PRO A 345 -4.71 22.37 14.35
CA PRO A 345 -4.29 22.88 15.64
C PRO A 345 -5.16 24.10 15.93
N ALA A 346 -5.91 24.03 17.03
CA ALA A 346 -6.66 25.17 17.50
C ALA A 346 -5.65 26.31 17.60
N MET A 347 -5.89 27.38 16.87
CA MET A 347 -5.04 28.57 17.00
C MET A 347 -4.90 28.86 18.50
N PRO A 348 -3.68 28.99 19.01
CA PRO A 348 -3.50 29.30 20.41
C PRO A 348 -4.35 30.54 20.73
N PRO A 349 -5.03 30.60 21.87
CA PRO A 349 -5.87 31.73 22.22
C PRO A 349 -5.03 32.99 22.11
N VAL A 350 -5.52 33.95 21.33
CA VAL A 350 -4.87 35.26 21.21
C VAL A 350 -4.87 35.85 22.63
N ILE A 351 -3.71 35.87 23.24
CA ILE A 351 -3.55 36.54 24.53
C ILE A 351 -3.59 38.05 24.23
N PRO A 352 -4.59 38.76 24.73
CA PRO A 352 -4.66 40.20 24.48
C PRO A 352 -3.40 40.90 25.01
N GLY A 353 -2.62 41.56 24.12
CA GLY A 353 -1.39 42.25 24.47
C GLY A 353 -0.08 41.52 24.18
N TYR A 354 -0.11 40.27 23.61
CA TYR A 354 1.10 39.60 23.18
C TYR A 354 1.46 39.97 21.73
N ASP A 355 2.57 40.69 21.56
CA ASP A 355 3.16 40.99 20.26
C ASP A 355 4.35 40.03 20.03
N PRO A 356 4.25 39.08 19.11
CA PRO A 356 5.32 38.10 18.86
C PRO A 356 6.58 38.69 18.24
N ASN A 357 6.54 39.94 17.77
CA ASN A 357 7.67 40.64 17.18
C ASN A 357 8.39 41.57 18.16
N ARG A 358 7.94 41.65 19.39
CA ARG A 358 8.58 42.49 20.41
C ARG A 358 9.71 41.68 21.07
N THR A 359 10.92 41.81 20.56
CA THR A 359 12.14 41.39 21.27
C THR A 359 12.35 42.30 22.45
N SER A 360 12.10 41.84 23.67
CA SER A 360 12.58 42.50 24.87
C SER A 360 14.09 42.26 24.98
N SER A 361 14.89 43.31 24.82
CA SER A 361 16.26 43.30 25.30
C SER A 361 16.21 43.16 26.82
N PHE A 362 16.77 42.09 27.33
CA PHE A 362 17.17 42.02 28.75
C PHE A 362 18.34 42.97 28.92
N GLU A 363 18.09 44.12 29.53
CA GLU A 363 19.15 44.94 30.14
C GLU A 363 19.48 44.29 31.48
N ASP A 364 20.76 43.93 31.64
CA ASP A 364 21.33 43.49 32.90
C ASP A 364 21.21 44.68 33.92
N GLU A 365 20.49 44.44 35.01
CA GLU A 365 20.62 45.25 36.22
C GLU A 365 21.49 44.53 37.23
N GLU A 366 22.50 45.24 37.75
CA GLU A 366 23.48 44.89 38.75
C GLU A 366 22.93 44.33 40.08
#